data_dcca07e108ea920d9373b7975b1c9ef9
#
_entry.id   dcca07e108ea920d9373b7975b1c9ef9
#
_cell.length_a   1.000
_cell.length_b   1.000
_cell.length_c   1.000
_cell.angle_alpha   90.00
_cell.angle_beta   90.00
_cell.angle_gamma   90.00
#
_symmetry.space_group_name_H-M   'P 1'
#
loop_
_entity.id
_entity.type
_entity.pdbx_description
1 polymer ?
#
loop_
_entity_poly.entity_id
_entity_poly.type
_entity_poly.pdbx_seq_one_letter_code
_entity_poly.pdbx_strand_id
1 'polypeptide(L)'
;LLGLIGIGPLKLINTSGAVVLGMVYNYLPFMILPLYSVMVKIDKSVIEAASDLGCSSFATLFRVIVPLSLPGITSGITMVFVPAISTFIISRMLGGGSNLLIGDLIEMQFLGNAYNPHLGAAISLVLMVIILVIMTVMNQFDPDDQVLM
;
A
#
# COMPACT_ATOMS: atom_id res chain seq x y z
N LEU A 1 21.08 -22.93 -1.96
CA LEU A 1 20.56 -22.99 -0.57
C LEU A 1 19.13 -23.53 -0.53
N LEU A 2 18.19 -23.08 -1.36
CA LEU A 2 16.80 -23.56 -1.43
C LEU A 2 16.68 -25.01 -1.90
N GLY A 3 17.57 -25.49 -2.72
CA GLY A 3 17.61 -26.89 -3.18
C GLY A 3 17.94 -27.91 -2.08
N LEU A 4 18.56 -27.47 -0.97
CA LEU A 4 18.86 -28.32 0.20
C LEU A 4 17.64 -28.61 1.08
N ILE A 5 16.56 -27.82 0.92
CA ILE A 5 15.33 -27.93 1.72
C ILE A 5 14.23 -28.68 0.93
N GLY A 6 14.57 -29.26 -0.25
CA GLY A 6 13.60 -29.99 -1.09
C GLY A 6 12.58 -29.10 -1.82
N ILE A 7 12.76 -27.79 -1.76
CA ILE A 7 11.95 -26.83 -2.51
C ILE A 7 12.61 -26.67 -3.87
N GLY A 8 11.95 -27.16 -4.91
CA GLY A 8 12.40 -27.00 -6.30
C GLY A 8 12.64 -25.52 -6.66
N PRO A 9 13.35 -25.21 -7.74
CA PRO A 9 13.65 -23.83 -8.14
C PRO A 9 12.32 -23.08 -8.32
N LEU A 10 11.99 -22.26 -7.34
CA LEU A 10 10.84 -21.35 -7.41
C LEU A 10 11.15 -20.34 -8.52
N LYS A 11 10.46 -20.46 -9.66
CA LYS A 11 10.47 -19.43 -10.69
C LYS A 11 9.68 -18.23 -10.18
N LEU A 12 10.33 -17.43 -9.33
CA LEU A 12 9.70 -16.23 -8.75
C LEU A 12 9.62 -15.10 -9.77
N ILE A 13 10.60 -14.99 -10.67
CA ILE A 13 10.64 -13.95 -11.71
C ILE A 13 9.58 -14.27 -12.79
N ASN A 14 8.97 -13.23 -13.35
CA ASN A 14 7.90 -13.28 -14.34
C ASN A 14 6.58 -13.88 -13.81
N THR A 15 6.29 -13.68 -12.53
CA THR A 15 5.03 -14.07 -11.91
C THR A 15 4.34 -12.90 -11.25
N SER A 16 2.99 -12.94 -11.20
CA SER A 16 2.21 -11.94 -10.46
C SER A 16 2.62 -11.86 -8.98
N GLY A 17 3.02 -12.99 -8.37
CA GLY A 17 3.52 -13.03 -7.00
C GLY A 17 4.80 -12.24 -6.80
N ALA A 18 5.73 -12.27 -7.77
CA ALA A 18 6.96 -11.48 -7.73
C ALA A 18 6.65 -9.98 -7.79
N VAL A 19 5.70 -9.57 -8.63
CA VAL A 19 5.26 -8.18 -8.74
C VAL A 19 4.69 -7.69 -7.42
N VAL A 20 3.76 -8.44 -6.83
CA VAL A 20 3.13 -8.11 -5.55
C VAL A 20 4.18 -8.01 -4.43
N LEU A 21 5.09 -8.98 -4.35
CA LEU A 21 6.16 -8.98 -3.35
C LEU A 21 7.11 -7.78 -3.52
N GLY A 22 7.46 -7.45 -4.77
CA GLY A 22 8.27 -6.26 -5.08
C GLY A 22 7.56 -4.96 -4.71
N MET A 23 6.25 -4.85 -4.95
CA MET A 23 5.45 -3.71 -4.54
C MET A 23 5.37 -3.59 -3.03
N VAL A 24 5.11 -4.68 -2.32
CA VAL A 24 5.10 -4.70 -0.85
C VAL A 24 6.46 -4.22 -0.31
N TYR A 25 7.56 -4.77 -0.79
CA TYR A 25 8.90 -4.38 -0.35
C TYR A 25 9.18 -2.89 -0.59
N ASN A 26 8.82 -2.39 -1.78
CA ASN A 26 9.08 -1.01 -2.17
C ASN A 26 8.24 0.01 -1.38
N TYR A 27 6.98 -0.33 -1.09
CA TYR A 27 6.04 0.58 -0.41
C TYR A 27 5.94 0.35 1.11
N LEU A 28 6.56 -0.71 1.64
CA LEU A 28 6.55 -1.02 3.07
C LEU A 28 7.05 0.15 3.95
N PRO A 29 8.14 0.87 3.62
CA PRO A 29 8.57 2.02 4.42
C PRO A 29 7.51 3.12 4.49
N PHE A 30 6.79 3.38 3.39
CA PHE A 30 5.74 4.40 3.33
C PHE A 30 4.53 4.04 4.19
N MET A 31 4.26 2.77 4.41
CA MET A 31 3.21 2.30 5.31
C MET A 31 3.67 2.32 6.78
N ILE A 32 4.93 1.96 7.04
CA ILE A 32 5.46 1.90 8.41
C ILE A 32 5.56 3.28 9.04
N LEU A 33 5.98 4.31 8.30
CA LEU A 33 6.24 5.64 8.84
C LEU A 33 5.01 6.27 9.52
N PRO A 34 3.84 6.42 8.86
CA PRO A 34 2.67 7.00 9.50
C PRO A 34 2.14 6.11 10.63
N LEU A 35 2.17 4.79 10.47
CA LEU A 35 1.76 3.85 11.50
C LEU A 35 2.64 4.01 12.76
N TYR A 36 3.95 4.06 12.60
CA TYR A 36 4.89 4.27 13.70
C TYR A 36 4.65 5.62 14.39
N SER A 37 4.41 6.69 13.63
CA SER A 37 4.21 8.02 14.19
C SER A 37 2.97 8.11 15.10
N VAL A 38 1.91 7.36 14.76
CA VAL A 38 0.71 7.27 15.60
C VAL A 38 0.94 6.35 16.80
N MET A 39 1.58 5.18 16.58
CA MET A 39 1.83 4.23 17.67
C MET A 39 2.71 4.82 18.79
N VAL A 40 3.70 5.65 18.46
CA VAL A 40 4.57 6.30 19.46
C VAL A 40 3.79 7.32 20.33
N LYS A 41 2.70 7.87 19.81
CA LYS A 41 1.85 8.81 20.54
C LYS A 41 0.86 8.12 21.49
N ILE A 42 0.68 6.80 21.41
CA ILE A 42 -0.20 6.06 22.32
C ILE A 42 0.42 6.10 23.73
N ASP A 43 -0.34 6.62 24.68
CA ASP A 43 0.10 6.70 26.07
C ASP A 43 0.24 5.28 26.65
N LYS A 44 1.36 5.04 27.34
CA LYS A 44 1.62 3.76 28.00
C LYS A 44 0.60 3.45 29.07
N SER A 45 0.03 4.47 29.72
CA SER A 45 -1.03 4.30 30.73
C SER A 45 -2.25 3.57 30.21
N VAL A 46 -2.60 3.74 28.91
CA VAL A 46 -3.71 3.03 28.28
C VAL A 46 -3.42 1.54 28.16
N ILE A 47 -2.18 1.18 27.85
CA ILE A 47 -1.73 -0.22 27.74
C ILE A 47 -1.66 -0.87 29.14
N GLU A 48 -1.17 -0.12 30.13
CA GLU A 48 -1.11 -0.55 31.53
C GLU A 48 -2.52 -0.77 32.11
N ALA A 49 -3.44 0.18 31.89
CA ALA A 49 -4.84 0.04 32.29
C ALA A 49 -5.52 -1.20 31.66
N ALA A 50 -5.25 -1.48 30.38
CA ALA A 50 -5.76 -2.68 29.74
C ALA A 50 -5.21 -3.98 30.40
N SER A 51 -3.94 -3.96 30.79
CA SER A 51 -3.31 -5.06 31.51
C SER A 51 -3.91 -5.25 32.90
N ASP A 52 -4.15 -4.17 33.65
CA ASP A 52 -4.76 -4.20 34.99
C ASP A 52 -6.19 -4.73 34.95
N LEU A 53 -6.91 -4.51 33.84
CA LEU A 53 -8.23 -5.11 33.59
C LEU A 53 -8.16 -6.58 33.15
N GLY A 54 -6.97 -7.20 33.16
CA GLY A 54 -6.77 -8.63 32.86
C GLY A 54 -6.73 -8.93 31.35
N CYS A 55 -6.55 -7.94 30.50
CA CYS A 55 -6.36 -8.20 29.06
C CYS A 55 -5.04 -8.92 28.80
N SER A 56 -5.08 -9.99 28.01
CA SER A 56 -3.85 -10.59 27.49
C SER A 56 -3.19 -9.66 26.47
N SER A 57 -1.88 -9.79 26.25
CA SER A 57 -1.14 -8.97 25.27
C SER A 57 -1.77 -8.98 23.88
N PHE A 58 -2.33 -10.11 23.47
CA PHE A 58 -3.03 -10.25 22.19
C PHE A 58 -4.37 -9.48 22.18
N ALA A 59 -5.12 -9.54 23.28
CA ALA A 59 -6.37 -8.79 23.43
C ALA A 59 -6.10 -7.27 23.46
N THR A 60 -5.04 -6.83 24.15
CA THR A 60 -4.61 -5.43 24.17
C THR A 60 -4.23 -4.95 22.77
N LEU A 61 -3.51 -5.77 21.99
CA LEU A 61 -3.15 -5.41 20.62
C LEU A 61 -4.41 -5.14 19.78
N PHE A 62 -5.37 -6.08 19.73
CA PHE A 62 -6.53 -5.97 18.83
C PHE A 62 -7.65 -5.05 19.35
N ARG A 63 -7.81 -4.92 20.67
CA ARG A 63 -8.89 -4.11 21.26
C ARG A 63 -8.49 -2.68 21.60
N VAL A 64 -7.19 -2.43 21.75
CA VAL A 64 -6.69 -1.12 22.17
C VAL A 64 -5.75 -0.51 21.12
N ILE A 65 -4.66 -1.20 20.79
CA ILE A 65 -3.61 -0.62 19.95
C ILE A 65 -4.10 -0.47 18.49
N VAL A 66 -4.71 -1.50 17.91
CA VAL A 66 -5.18 -1.45 16.52
C VAL A 66 -6.23 -0.35 16.32
N PRO A 67 -7.28 -0.21 17.15
CA PRO A 67 -8.24 0.89 17.00
C PRO A 67 -7.62 2.27 17.15
N LEU A 68 -6.71 2.45 18.11
CA LEU A 68 -5.99 3.72 18.30
C LEU A 68 -5.00 4.02 17.17
N SER A 69 -4.58 3.00 16.41
CA SER A 69 -3.68 3.16 15.27
C SER A 69 -4.41 3.36 13.95
N LEU A 70 -5.75 3.34 13.92
CA LEU A 70 -6.54 3.54 12.69
C LEU A 70 -6.16 4.80 11.90
N PRO A 71 -5.93 5.98 12.52
CA PRO A 71 -5.50 7.16 11.79
C PRO A 71 -4.15 6.95 11.07
N GLY A 72 -3.22 6.25 11.69
CA GLY A 72 -1.94 5.90 11.05
C GLY A 72 -2.09 4.87 9.92
N ILE A 73 -3.05 3.96 10.04
CA ILE A 73 -3.35 2.98 9.00
C ILE A 73 -3.97 3.67 7.78
N THR A 74 -4.96 4.54 7.97
CA THR A 74 -5.60 5.30 6.88
C THR A 74 -4.60 6.19 6.15
N SER A 75 -3.80 6.96 6.89
CA SER A 75 -2.73 7.79 6.32
C SER A 75 -1.70 6.97 5.55
N GLY A 76 -1.29 5.81 6.09
CA GLY A 76 -0.37 4.89 5.43
C GLY A 76 -0.93 4.32 4.13
N ILE A 77 -2.19 3.89 4.13
CA ILE A 77 -2.87 3.40 2.92
C ILE A 77 -2.92 4.51 1.87
N THR A 78 -3.31 5.71 2.24
CA THR A 78 -3.37 6.87 1.34
C THR A 78 -2.00 7.16 0.72
N MET A 79 -0.93 7.14 1.51
CA MET A 79 0.44 7.42 1.06
C MET A 79 0.99 6.36 0.11
N VAL A 80 0.56 5.11 0.26
CA VAL A 80 0.98 3.99 -0.61
C VAL A 80 0.11 3.89 -1.86
N PHE A 81 -1.17 4.22 -1.76
CA PHE A 81 -2.16 3.96 -2.80
C PHE A 81 -1.84 4.65 -4.13
N VAL A 82 -1.53 5.96 -4.10
CA VAL A 82 -1.26 6.75 -5.32
C VAL A 82 -0.03 6.22 -6.08
N PRO A 83 1.16 6.07 -5.45
CA PRO A 83 2.32 5.55 -6.17
C PRO A 83 2.17 4.07 -6.56
N ALA A 84 1.40 3.27 -5.83
CA ALA A 84 1.19 1.86 -6.16
C ALA A 84 0.37 1.70 -7.45
N ILE A 85 -0.67 2.52 -7.66
CA ILE A 85 -1.49 2.47 -8.88
C ILE A 85 -0.70 2.96 -10.11
N SER A 86 0.12 3.99 -9.94
CA SER A 86 0.87 4.61 -11.04
C SER A 86 2.18 3.90 -11.36
N THR A 87 2.59 2.88 -10.58
CA THR A 87 3.84 2.18 -10.84
C THR A 87 3.77 1.31 -12.10
N PHE A 88 4.84 1.32 -12.87
CA PHE A 88 5.04 0.44 -14.03
C PHE A 88 6.42 -0.25 -13.98
N ILE A 89 7.38 0.33 -13.28
CA ILE A 89 8.77 -0.16 -13.25
C ILE A 89 8.82 -1.55 -12.60
N ILE A 90 8.12 -1.74 -11.48
CA ILE A 90 8.14 -3.00 -10.73
C ILE A 90 7.48 -4.12 -11.53
N SER A 91 6.33 -3.83 -12.16
CA SER A 91 5.64 -4.76 -13.05
C SER A 91 6.53 -5.19 -14.22
N ARG A 92 7.21 -4.25 -14.83
CA ARG A 92 8.08 -4.50 -15.99
C ARG A 92 9.31 -5.33 -15.62
N MET A 93 9.94 -5.04 -14.48
CA MET A 93 11.15 -5.75 -14.04
C MET A 93 10.86 -7.15 -13.49
N LEU A 94 9.78 -7.31 -12.72
CA LEU A 94 9.47 -8.57 -12.05
C LEU A 94 8.36 -9.38 -12.74
N GLY A 95 7.47 -8.72 -13.47
CA GLY A 95 6.34 -9.36 -14.16
C GLY A 95 6.64 -9.89 -15.56
N GLY A 96 7.81 -9.57 -16.12
CA GLY A 96 8.25 -10.06 -17.44
C GLY A 96 7.32 -9.73 -18.59
N GLY A 97 6.50 -8.68 -18.48
CA GLY A 97 5.55 -8.26 -19.52
C GLY A 97 4.26 -9.07 -19.60
N SER A 98 4.11 -10.13 -18.81
CA SER A 98 2.88 -10.94 -18.78
C SER A 98 1.79 -10.37 -17.86
N ASN A 99 2.16 -9.55 -16.88
CA ASN A 99 1.27 -8.92 -15.93
C ASN A 99 1.33 -7.40 -16.11
N LEU A 100 0.50 -6.88 -16.99
CA LEU A 100 0.41 -5.44 -17.25
C LEU A 100 -0.44 -4.77 -16.19
N LEU A 101 0.12 -3.77 -15.53
CA LEU A 101 -0.60 -2.84 -14.65
C LEU A 101 -1.10 -1.64 -15.49
N ILE A 102 -1.97 -0.83 -14.89
CA ILE A 102 -2.50 0.37 -15.57
C ILE A 102 -1.37 1.36 -15.92
N GLY A 103 -0.36 1.47 -15.03
CA GLY A 103 0.83 2.28 -15.29
C GLY A 103 1.61 1.82 -16.54
N ASP A 104 1.73 0.48 -16.75
CA ASP A 104 2.36 -0.07 -17.95
C ASP A 104 1.59 0.28 -19.21
N LEU A 105 0.24 0.19 -19.16
CA LEU A 105 -0.61 0.55 -20.28
C LEU A 105 -0.45 2.02 -20.69
N ILE A 106 -0.38 2.91 -19.72
CA ILE A 106 -0.14 4.34 -19.97
C ILE A 106 1.25 4.55 -20.58
N GLU A 107 2.29 3.96 -19.98
CA GLU A 107 3.65 4.08 -20.49
C GLU A 107 3.78 3.58 -21.94
N MET A 108 3.14 2.46 -22.26
CA MET A 108 3.17 1.90 -23.63
C MET A 108 2.56 2.86 -24.68
N GLN A 109 1.57 3.69 -24.28
CA GLN A 109 0.98 4.67 -25.20
C GLN A 109 1.91 5.86 -25.46
N PHE A 110 2.78 6.21 -24.51
CA PHE A 110 3.70 7.34 -24.67
C PHE A 110 5.08 6.93 -25.20
N LEU A 111 5.60 5.78 -24.77
CA LEU A 111 6.98 5.36 -25.01
C LEU A 111 7.10 3.99 -25.71
N GLY A 112 5.99 3.25 -25.88
CA GLY A 112 5.98 1.90 -26.43
C GLY A 112 5.71 1.85 -27.94
N ASN A 113 5.67 0.62 -28.47
CA ASN A 113 5.38 0.33 -29.88
C ASN A 113 3.95 0.70 -30.31
N ALA A 114 3.03 0.88 -29.36
CA ALA A 114 1.64 1.28 -29.59
C ALA A 114 1.46 2.81 -29.43
N TYR A 115 2.46 3.59 -29.82
CA TYR A 115 2.50 5.04 -29.65
C TYR A 115 1.20 5.75 -30.04
N ASN A 116 0.41 6.09 -29.04
CA ASN A 116 -0.83 6.85 -29.18
C ASN A 116 -0.99 7.81 -27.98
N PRO A 117 -0.34 8.98 -27.99
CA PRO A 117 -0.35 9.92 -26.87
C PRO A 117 -1.76 10.41 -26.49
N HIS A 118 -2.68 10.48 -27.44
CA HIS A 118 -4.07 10.88 -27.18
C HIS A 118 -4.79 9.84 -26.31
N LEU A 119 -4.60 8.54 -26.62
CA LEU A 119 -5.15 7.46 -25.81
C LEU A 119 -4.49 7.41 -24.43
N GLY A 120 -3.16 7.56 -24.38
CA GLY A 120 -2.42 7.63 -23.12
C GLY A 120 -2.90 8.75 -22.21
N ALA A 121 -3.09 9.95 -22.78
CA ALA A 121 -3.63 11.09 -22.04
C ALA A 121 -5.06 10.84 -21.55
N ALA A 122 -5.93 10.23 -22.36
CA ALA A 122 -7.30 9.91 -21.96
C ALA A 122 -7.32 8.90 -20.79
N ILE A 123 -6.54 7.83 -20.86
CA ILE A 123 -6.44 6.83 -19.79
C ILE A 123 -5.90 7.47 -18.50
N SER A 124 -4.85 8.29 -18.61
CA SER A 124 -4.26 9.00 -17.45
C SER A 124 -5.25 9.95 -16.80
N LEU A 125 -6.05 10.67 -17.58
CA LEU A 125 -7.07 11.60 -17.08
C LEU A 125 -8.17 10.82 -16.32
N VAL A 126 -8.67 9.73 -16.91
CA VAL A 126 -9.67 8.88 -16.24
C VAL A 126 -9.10 8.30 -14.95
N LEU A 127 -7.86 7.80 -14.97
CA LEU A 127 -7.20 7.28 -13.77
C LEU A 127 -7.06 8.38 -12.70
N MET A 128 -6.67 9.59 -13.09
CA MET A 128 -6.57 10.74 -12.17
C MET A 128 -7.91 11.02 -11.49
N VAL A 129 -9.01 11.06 -12.24
CA VAL A 129 -10.34 11.30 -11.68
C VAL A 129 -10.73 10.18 -10.70
N ILE A 130 -10.48 8.92 -11.06
CA ILE A 130 -10.74 7.77 -10.18
C ILE A 130 -9.94 7.89 -8.87
N ILE A 131 -8.64 8.20 -8.96
CA ILE A 131 -7.78 8.38 -7.78
C ILE A 131 -8.32 9.52 -6.90
N LEU A 132 -8.66 10.66 -7.48
CA LEU A 132 -9.19 11.81 -6.73
C LEU A 132 -10.50 11.46 -6.00
N VAL A 133 -11.41 10.73 -6.65
CA VAL A 133 -12.67 10.27 -6.03
C VAL A 133 -12.36 9.33 -4.85
N ILE A 134 -11.49 8.34 -5.05
CA ILE A 134 -11.11 7.41 -3.98
C ILE A 134 -10.44 8.14 -2.82
N MET A 135 -9.51 9.07 -3.11
CA MET A 135 -8.84 9.87 -2.08
C MET A 135 -9.82 10.74 -1.30
N THR A 136 -10.79 11.36 -1.98
CA THR A 136 -11.84 12.15 -1.32
C THR A 136 -12.68 11.29 -0.39
N VAL A 137 -13.06 10.09 -0.83
CA VAL A 137 -13.80 9.14 -0.01
C VAL A 137 -12.97 8.67 1.18
N MET A 138 -11.70 8.36 0.97
CA MET A 138 -10.81 7.92 2.06
C MET A 138 -10.60 9.01 3.11
N ASN A 139 -10.42 10.27 2.69
CA ASN A 139 -10.26 11.39 3.61
C ASN A 139 -11.53 11.64 4.46
N GLN A 140 -12.72 11.31 3.96
CA GLN A 140 -13.95 11.39 4.77
C GLN A 140 -13.99 10.39 5.93
N PHE A 141 -13.21 9.31 5.83
CA PHE A 141 -13.06 8.32 6.90
C PHE A 141 -11.85 8.56 7.80
N ASP A 142 -11.08 9.63 7.56
CA ASP A 142 -9.92 9.98 8.40
C ASP A 142 -10.38 10.81 9.58
N PRO A 143 -10.21 10.31 10.83
CA PRO A 143 -10.69 11.00 12.04
C PRO A 143 -9.91 12.28 12.38
N ASP A 144 -8.72 12.49 11.81
CA ASP A 144 -7.85 13.62 12.16
C ASP A 144 -8.37 14.97 11.64
N ASP A 145 -9.19 15.01 10.59
CA ASP A 145 -9.78 16.25 10.08
C ASP A 145 -10.96 16.77 10.94
N GLN A 146 -11.50 15.94 11.85
CA GLN A 146 -12.62 16.35 12.71
C GLN A 146 -12.19 17.06 14.00
N VAL A 147 -10.90 17.11 14.31
CA VAL A 147 -10.38 17.73 15.56
C VAL A 147 -9.97 19.20 15.37
N LEU A 148 -9.99 19.73 14.15
CA LEU A 148 -9.61 21.10 13.82
C LEU A 148 -10.80 22.04 13.49
N MET A 149 -12.03 21.62 13.75
CA MET A 149 -13.22 22.49 13.79
C MET A 149 -13.74 22.60 15.25
#